data_fb46666c145fd49b87c5855e43b31cd2
#
_entry.id   fb46666c145fd49b87c5855e43b31cd2
#
_cell.length_a   1.000
_cell.length_b   1.000
_cell.length_c   1.000
_cell.angle_alpha   90.00
_cell.angle_beta   90.00
_cell.angle_gamma   90.00
#
_symmetry.space_group_name_H-M   'P 1'
#
loop_
_entity.id
_entity.type
_entity.pdbx_description
1 polymer ?
#
loop_
_entity_poly.entity_id
_entity_poly.type
_entity_poly.pdbx_seq_one_letter_code
_entity_poly.pdbx_strand_id
1 'polypeptide(L)'
;MKSVYRIISTIFAIVFAVSLILVLSACGKGSKTPNVTTDGTKQAQIDTGENSKDISTPPVSDEKKTEPETKPETEPETVGADNAPATDYVPSGKTDPSAFDNCLFIGDSRTIGLRDYGNLGKADVFATIGMNSFRVLSERVNVPGVGNTTLDGLLSSRKYAKIYFMLGLNEIGYDTNSVIKKYGTVIEHLSTVCPDSKIVLCANLHIKNSRSSSDPVYNNTVLNKLNDGLKALANGKNIVYLDVNPLFDDANGALRADYTVDDFHLIGKYYDQWCAWLAENS
;
A
#
# COMPACT_ATOMS: atom_id res chain seq x y z
N MET A 1 -30.10 -7.51 -3.15
CA MET A 1 -28.63 -7.63 -3.00
C MET A 1 -27.86 -6.89 -4.10
N LYS A 2 -28.09 -7.08 -5.39
CA LYS A 2 -27.34 -6.36 -6.47
C LYS A 2 -27.43 -4.83 -6.44
N SER A 3 -28.51 -4.25 -5.92
CA SER A 3 -28.71 -2.79 -5.82
C SER A 3 -27.88 -2.14 -4.71
N VAL A 4 -27.69 -2.81 -3.58
CA VAL A 4 -26.92 -2.30 -2.43
C VAL A 4 -25.42 -2.26 -2.76
N TYR A 5 -24.90 -3.26 -3.48
CA TYR A 5 -23.49 -3.29 -3.91
C TYR A 5 -23.15 -2.16 -4.91
N ARG A 6 -24.08 -1.81 -5.80
CA ARG A 6 -23.90 -0.66 -6.71
C ARG A 6 -23.84 0.67 -5.97
N ILE A 7 -24.64 0.85 -4.94
CA ILE A 7 -24.66 2.09 -4.14
C ILE A 7 -23.36 2.22 -3.33
N ILE A 8 -22.86 1.15 -2.71
CA ILE A 8 -21.60 1.16 -1.94
C ILE A 8 -20.41 1.43 -2.86
N SER A 9 -20.35 0.80 -4.04
CA SER A 9 -19.28 1.04 -5.01
C SER A 9 -19.26 2.48 -5.53
N THR A 10 -20.44 3.09 -5.73
CA THR A 10 -20.56 4.48 -6.20
C THR A 10 -20.16 5.48 -5.11
N ILE A 11 -20.48 5.20 -3.84
CA ILE A 11 -20.08 6.04 -2.70
C ILE A 11 -18.55 6.01 -2.52
N PHE A 12 -17.91 4.86 -2.68
CA PHE A 12 -16.44 4.74 -2.59
C PHE A 12 -15.74 5.54 -3.70
N ALA A 13 -16.23 5.49 -4.94
CA ALA A 13 -15.67 6.26 -6.05
C ALA A 13 -15.82 7.79 -5.84
N ILE A 14 -16.91 8.23 -5.25
CA ILE A 14 -17.18 9.67 -4.98
C ILE A 14 -16.31 10.18 -3.84
N VAL A 15 -16.08 9.40 -2.78
CA VAL A 15 -15.22 9.80 -1.65
C VAL A 15 -13.77 9.95 -2.12
N PHE A 16 -13.30 9.08 -3.02
CA PHE A 16 -11.94 9.17 -3.58
C PHE A 16 -11.77 10.41 -4.48
N ALA A 17 -12.76 10.75 -5.28
CA ALA A 17 -12.76 11.94 -6.14
C ALA A 17 -12.78 13.25 -5.35
N VAL A 18 -13.54 13.33 -4.25
CA VAL A 18 -13.64 14.52 -3.39
C VAL A 18 -12.35 14.75 -2.61
N SER A 19 -11.67 13.70 -2.16
CA SER A 19 -10.37 13.82 -1.48
C SER A 19 -9.29 14.39 -2.40
N LEU A 20 -9.29 14.04 -3.68
CA LEU A 20 -8.33 14.55 -4.67
C LEU A 20 -8.55 16.03 -5.00
N ILE A 21 -9.80 16.50 -5.00
CA ILE A 21 -10.14 17.90 -5.30
C ILE A 21 -9.80 18.84 -4.14
N LEU A 22 -9.88 18.38 -2.89
CA LEU A 22 -9.54 19.20 -1.71
C LEU A 22 -8.03 19.46 -1.58
N VAL A 23 -7.18 18.56 -2.07
CA VAL A 23 -5.71 18.74 -2.06
C VAL A 23 -5.27 19.80 -3.08
N LEU A 24 -5.98 19.98 -4.19
CA LEU A 24 -5.66 20.97 -5.23
C LEU A 24 -6.15 22.40 -4.92
N SER A 25 -7.08 22.58 -3.96
CA SER A 25 -7.61 23.90 -3.58
C SER A 25 -6.84 24.62 -2.47
N ALA A 26 -5.86 24.00 -1.83
CA ALA A 26 -5.11 24.59 -0.70
C ALA A 26 -3.84 25.39 -1.11
N CYS A 27 -3.52 25.46 -2.38
CA CYS A 27 -2.35 26.21 -2.89
C CYS A 27 -2.74 27.48 -3.63
N GLY A 28 -3.34 28.45 -2.94
CA GLY A 28 -3.65 29.73 -3.57
C GLY A 28 -4.26 30.80 -2.67
N LYS A 29 -3.53 31.30 -1.70
CA LYS A 29 -3.74 32.68 -1.19
C LYS A 29 -2.43 33.20 -0.58
N GLY A 30 -1.86 34.20 -1.25
CA GLY A 30 -0.69 34.94 -0.80
C GLY A 30 -0.97 35.78 0.43
N SER A 31 0.01 35.90 1.29
CA SER A 31 0.04 36.87 2.39
C SER A 31 1.26 37.77 2.26
N LYS A 32 0.99 39.05 2.41
CA LYS A 32 1.91 40.18 2.27
C LYS A 32 2.96 40.22 3.37
N THR A 33 4.19 40.50 2.99
CA THR A 33 5.30 40.84 3.88
C THR A 33 5.22 42.31 4.33
N PRO A 34 5.69 42.67 5.54
CA PRO A 34 6.11 44.03 5.84
C PRO A 34 7.63 44.17 5.68
N ASN A 35 7.99 45.30 5.06
CA ASN A 35 9.32 45.86 4.86
C ASN A 35 10.03 46.19 6.17
N VAL A 36 11.33 45.86 6.26
CA VAL A 36 12.31 46.66 7.04
C VAL A 36 13.59 46.78 6.24
N THR A 37 13.97 48.04 6.02
CA THR A 37 15.17 48.59 5.43
C THR A 37 16.43 48.41 6.30
N THR A 38 17.59 48.22 5.70
CA THR A 38 18.81 49.03 5.59
C THR A 38 20.01 48.12 5.37
N ASP A 39 20.69 48.37 4.35
CA ASP A 39 21.92 49.12 4.01
C ASP A 39 23.18 48.25 3.85
N GLY A 40 23.91 48.45 2.73
CA GLY A 40 25.36 48.46 2.72
C GLY A 40 26.12 47.50 1.80
N THR A 41 26.25 47.83 0.50
CA THR A 41 27.53 47.97 -0.24
C THR A 41 28.28 46.79 -0.86
N LYS A 42 28.47 46.96 -2.20
CA LYS A 42 29.57 46.61 -3.15
C LYS A 42 29.52 45.25 -3.86
N GLN A 43 29.10 45.23 -5.09
CA GLN A 43 29.76 45.40 -6.41
C GLN A 43 30.95 44.47 -6.71
N ALA A 44 30.75 43.53 -7.68
CA ALA A 44 31.68 43.22 -8.76
C ALA A 44 30.94 42.59 -9.93
N GLN A 45 30.96 43.27 -11.05
CA GLN A 45 30.61 42.79 -12.39
C GLN A 45 31.79 42.01 -12.98
N ILE A 46 31.48 41.17 -13.98
CA ILE A 46 32.18 40.87 -15.26
C ILE A 46 31.41 39.69 -15.87
N ASP A 47 30.78 39.74 -16.93
CA ASP A 47 30.84 40.17 -18.34
C ASP A 47 30.84 38.93 -19.28
N THR A 48 29.85 38.92 -20.16
CA THR A 48 29.74 38.49 -21.57
C THR A 48 30.22 37.11 -22.05
N GLY A 49 29.37 36.52 -22.91
CA GLY A 49 29.74 35.58 -23.95
C GLY A 49 28.58 34.87 -24.63
N GLU A 50 27.92 35.55 -25.58
CA GLU A 50 27.06 34.95 -26.61
C GLU A 50 27.80 33.89 -27.41
N ASN A 51 27.15 32.81 -27.80
CA ASN A 51 27.13 32.44 -29.22
C ASN A 51 26.00 31.48 -29.59
N SER A 52 25.18 31.93 -30.52
CA SER A 52 24.18 31.19 -31.29
C SER A 52 24.85 30.30 -32.31
N LYS A 53 24.27 29.16 -32.64
CA LYS A 53 24.18 28.65 -34.01
C LYS A 53 23.06 27.61 -34.15
N ASP A 54 22.09 27.99 -34.97
CA ASP A 54 21.19 27.19 -35.76
C ASP A 54 21.90 26.07 -36.53
N ILE A 55 21.15 25.00 -36.85
CA ILE A 55 21.03 24.40 -38.20
C ILE A 55 20.06 23.19 -38.19
N SER A 56 18.89 23.41 -38.83
CA SER A 56 18.17 22.72 -39.89
C SER A 56 17.78 21.21 -39.75
N THR A 57 16.49 20.99 -39.81
CA THR A 57 15.81 19.84 -40.41
C THR A 57 15.98 19.80 -41.95
N PRO A 58 15.95 18.61 -42.63
CA PRO A 58 14.88 18.18 -43.55
C PRO A 58 14.76 16.64 -43.71
N PRO A 59 13.95 16.15 -44.67
CA PRO A 59 12.51 16.15 -44.73
C PRO A 59 11.88 14.71 -44.87
N VAL A 60 10.57 14.69 -44.88
CA VAL A 60 9.62 13.59 -45.20
C VAL A 60 9.88 12.91 -46.56
N SER A 61 9.65 11.58 -46.61
CA SER A 61 9.22 10.91 -47.86
C SER A 61 8.17 9.83 -47.55
N ASP A 62 6.98 10.03 -48.14
CA ASP A 62 5.88 9.08 -48.30
C ASP A 62 6.23 7.91 -49.22
N GLU A 63 5.77 6.71 -48.90
CA GLU A 63 5.24 5.71 -49.85
C GLU A 63 4.44 4.62 -49.12
N LYS A 64 3.22 4.56 -49.23
CA LYS A 64 2.07 3.96 -49.90
C LYS A 64 2.05 2.42 -49.96
N LYS A 65 1.07 1.86 -49.18
CA LYS A 65 0.04 0.88 -49.46
C LYS A 65 0.43 -0.53 -49.96
N THR A 66 0.08 -1.56 -49.18
CA THR A 66 -0.88 -2.60 -49.60
C THR A 66 -1.28 -3.49 -48.42
N GLU A 67 -2.58 -3.59 -48.20
CA GLU A 67 -3.27 -4.57 -47.38
C GLU A 67 -3.44 -5.87 -48.16
N PRO A 68 -3.48 -7.04 -47.47
CA PRO A 68 -4.63 -7.91 -47.70
C PRO A 68 -5.26 -8.36 -46.35
N GLU A 69 -6.58 -8.28 -46.35
CA GLU A 69 -7.50 -8.90 -45.40
C GLU A 69 -7.21 -10.38 -45.20
N THR A 70 -7.10 -10.81 -43.93
CA THR A 70 -7.34 -12.18 -43.53
C THR A 70 -8.25 -12.19 -42.28
N LYS A 71 -9.33 -12.93 -42.45
CA LYS A 71 -10.45 -13.28 -41.60
C LYS A 71 -9.99 -13.69 -40.21
N PRO A 72 -10.70 -13.30 -39.10
CA PRO A 72 -10.36 -13.75 -37.78
C PRO A 72 -10.73 -15.22 -37.59
N GLU A 73 -9.73 -16.03 -37.39
CA GLU A 73 -9.83 -17.39 -36.88
C GLU A 73 -10.07 -17.28 -35.39
N THR A 74 -11.18 -17.81 -34.91
CA THR A 74 -11.57 -17.87 -33.52
C THR A 74 -10.61 -18.84 -32.83
N GLU A 75 -9.59 -18.33 -32.16
CA GLU A 75 -8.84 -19.13 -31.18
C GLU A 75 -9.78 -19.55 -30.04
N PRO A 76 -9.68 -20.81 -29.56
CA PRO A 76 -10.40 -21.22 -28.37
C PRO A 76 -9.88 -20.41 -27.19
N GLU A 77 -10.79 -19.77 -26.43
CA GLU A 77 -10.50 -19.19 -25.12
C GLU A 77 -9.84 -20.27 -24.26
N THR A 78 -8.54 -20.24 -24.16
CA THR A 78 -7.81 -20.89 -23.08
C THR A 78 -8.26 -20.19 -21.81
N VAL A 79 -9.08 -20.88 -21.03
CA VAL A 79 -9.36 -20.53 -19.62
C VAL A 79 -7.98 -20.48 -18.96
N GLY A 80 -7.51 -19.24 -18.71
CA GLY A 80 -6.11 -18.97 -18.46
C GLY A 80 -5.63 -19.66 -17.19
N ALA A 81 -4.40 -20.10 -17.22
CA ALA A 81 -3.57 -20.51 -16.12
C ALA A 81 -3.46 -19.44 -14.99
N ASP A 82 -3.96 -18.23 -15.25
CA ASP A 82 -3.88 -17.05 -14.37
C ASP A 82 -4.73 -17.16 -13.08
N ASN A 83 -5.59 -18.17 -12.94
CA ASN A 83 -6.45 -18.35 -11.76
C ASN A 83 -6.08 -19.55 -10.88
N ALA A 84 -5.01 -20.27 -11.18
CA ALA A 84 -4.52 -21.31 -10.30
C ALA A 84 -3.81 -20.68 -9.08
N PRO A 85 -4.02 -21.20 -7.85
CA PRO A 85 -3.29 -20.69 -6.68
C PRO A 85 -1.80 -21.00 -6.78
N ALA A 86 -0.96 -20.10 -6.24
CA ALA A 86 0.48 -20.32 -6.17
C ALA A 86 0.88 -21.43 -5.17
N THR A 87 -0.05 -21.84 -4.31
CA THR A 87 0.12 -22.91 -3.32
C THR A 87 -1.16 -23.71 -3.16
N ASP A 88 -1.02 -25.00 -2.79
CA ASP A 88 -2.13 -25.87 -2.39
C ASP A 88 -2.52 -25.69 -0.91
N TYR A 89 -1.95 -24.70 -0.22
CA TYR A 89 -2.28 -24.44 1.17
C TYR A 89 -3.76 -24.06 1.32
N VAL A 90 -4.45 -24.82 2.17
CA VAL A 90 -5.82 -24.53 2.60
C VAL A 90 -5.79 -24.39 4.11
N PRO A 91 -6.24 -23.25 4.68
CA PRO A 91 -6.32 -23.09 6.13
C PRO A 91 -7.12 -24.24 6.77
N SER A 92 -6.69 -24.71 7.93
CA SER A 92 -7.23 -25.91 8.59
C SER A 92 -8.69 -25.77 9.05
N GLY A 93 -9.27 -24.58 9.03
CA GLY A 93 -10.65 -24.34 9.44
C GLY A 93 -11.00 -22.86 9.65
N LYS A 94 -12.06 -22.63 10.43
CA LYS A 94 -12.41 -21.29 10.87
C LYS A 94 -11.40 -20.80 11.88
N THR A 95 -11.02 -19.52 11.77
CA THR A 95 -10.15 -18.86 12.74
C THR A 95 -10.69 -19.02 14.16
N ASP A 96 -9.87 -19.53 15.07
CA ASP A 96 -10.14 -19.36 16.49
C ASP A 96 -9.86 -17.90 16.86
N PRO A 97 -10.90 -17.09 17.19
CA PRO A 97 -10.71 -15.69 17.47
C PRO A 97 -9.79 -15.42 18.68
N SER A 98 -9.63 -16.40 19.58
CA SER A 98 -8.73 -16.27 20.74
C SER A 98 -7.25 -16.23 20.34
N ALA A 99 -6.89 -16.68 19.13
CA ALA A 99 -5.52 -16.60 18.60
C ALA A 99 -4.97 -15.16 18.53
N PHE A 100 -5.87 -14.18 18.50
CA PHE A 100 -5.52 -12.76 18.44
C PHE A 100 -5.81 -12.00 19.76
N ASP A 101 -6.13 -12.70 20.83
CA ASP A 101 -6.25 -12.07 22.14
C ASP A 101 -4.91 -11.40 22.51
N ASN A 102 -4.99 -10.17 23.05
CA ASN A 102 -3.83 -9.33 23.33
C ASN A 102 -2.94 -9.00 22.12
N CYS A 103 -3.52 -8.98 20.92
CA CYS A 103 -2.85 -8.56 19.70
C CYS A 103 -3.26 -7.14 19.28
N LEU A 104 -2.33 -6.44 18.63
CA LEU A 104 -2.56 -5.16 17.95
C LEU A 104 -2.28 -5.33 16.46
N PHE A 105 -3.18 -4.87 15.62
CA PHE A 105 -2.99 -4.77 14.18
C PHE A 105 -2.82 -3.31 13.78
N ILE A 106 -1.68 -2.97 13.21
CA ILE A 106 -1.34 -1.62 12.71
C ILE A 106 -1.29 -1.67 11.20
N GLY A 107 -2.06 -0.82 10.52
CA GLY A 107 -2.03 -0.83 9.05
C GLY A 107 -2.98 0.15 8.36
N ASP A 108 -3.19 -0.12 7.08
CA ASP A 108 -4.01 0.67 6.19
C ASP A 108 -5.40 0.04 5.92
N SER A 109 -5.99 0.36 4.76
CA SER A 109 -7.30 -0.17 4.34
C SER A 109 -7.38 -1.69 4.30
N ARG A 110 -6.26 -2.41 4.07
CA ARG A 110 -6.22 -3.88 4.08
C ARG A 110 -6.36 -4.42 5.51
N THR A 111 -5.78 -3.73 6.49
CA THR A 111 -5.95 -4.04 7.91
C THR A 111 -7.38 -3.72 8.39
N ILE A 112 -8.00 -2.67 7.84
CA ILE A 112 -9.44 -2.43 8.03
C ILE A 112 -10.25 -3.60 7.47
N GLY A 113 -9.87 -4.13 6.30
CA GLY A 113 -10.49 -5.33 5.73
C GLY A 113 -10.41 -6.56 6.65
N LEU A 114 -9.26 -6.79 7.30
CA LEU A 114 -9.10 -7.83 8.32
C LEU A 114 -10.05 -7.63 9.51
N ARG A 115 -10.23 -6.38 9.96
CA ARG A 115 -11.17 -6.04 11.04
C ARG A 115 -12.63 -6.26 10.65
N ASP A 116 -13.01 -5.83 9.45
CA ASP A 116 -14.42 -5.73 9.05
C ASP A 116 -14.96 -7.01 8.43
N TYR A 117 -14.10 -7.83 7.82
CA TYR A 117 -14.47 -9.04 7.07
C TYR A 117 -13.77 -10.31 7.57
N GLY A 118 -12.69 -10.19 8.32
CA GLY A 118 -12.02 -11.30 8.97
C GLY A 118 -12.52 -11.51 10.41
N ASN A 119 -11.90 -12.45 11.10
CA ASN A 119 -12.19 -12.74 12.50
C ASN A 119 -10.97 -12.52 13.39
N LEU A 120 -10.77 -11.28 13.83
CA LEU A 120 -9.67 -10.89 14.72
C LEU A 120 -10.01 -10.97 16.21
N GLY A 121 -11.18 -11.51 16.58
CA GLY A 121 -11.58 -11.66 17.98
C GLY A 121 -11.55 -10.35 18.76
N LYS A 122 -10.73 -10.29 19.82
CA LYS A 122 -10.58 -9.13 20.69
C LYS A 122 -9.34 -8.27 20.37
N ALA A 123 -8.68 -8.51 19.25
CA ALA A 123 -7.53 -7.70 18.85
C ALA A 123 -7.92 -6.23 18.70
N ASP A 124 -7.01 -5.35 19.11
CA ASP A 124 -7.13 -3.94 18.75
C ASP A 124 -6.64 -3.70 17.32
N VAL A 125 -7.27 -2.73 16.66
CA VAL A 125 -6.89 -2.33 15.30
C VAL A 125 -6.61 -0.83 15.27
N PHE A 126 -5.35 -0.47 15.01
CA PHE A 126 -4.90 0.88 14.78
C PHE A 126 -4.66 1.07 13.27
N ALA A 127 -5.73 1.34 12.54
CA ALA A 127 -5.69 1.44 11.09
C ALA A 127 -6.63 2.52 10.57
N THR A 128 -6.25 3.14 9.46
CA THR A 128 -7.12 4.05 8.69
C THR A 128 -6.80 3.95 7.20
N ILE A 129 -7.78 4.31 6.35
CA ILE A 129 -7.59 4.33 4.89
C ILE A 129 -6.46 5.29 4.55
N GLY A 130 -5.52 4.85 3.70
CA GLY A 130 -4.40 5.68 3.27
C GLY A 130 -3.30 5.87 4.32
N MET A 131 -3.35 5.14 5.45
CA MET A 131 -2.26 5.15 6.43
C MET A 131 -0.96 4.70 5.77
N ASN A 132 0.13 5.31 6.17
CA ASN A 132 1.46 5.00 5.67
C ASN A 132 2.52 5.12 6.77
N SER A 133 3.71 4.59 6.52
CA SER A 133 4.79 4.54 7.51
C SER A 133 5.30 5.93 7.95
N PHE A 134 5.15 6.95 7.10
CA PHE A 134 5.58 8.32 7.44
C PHE A 134 4.66 9.00 8.44
N ARG A 135 3.37 8.58 8.50
CA ARG A 135 2.33 9.21 9.32
C ARG A 135 1.91 8.38 10.51
N VAL A 136 2.15 7.07 10.53
CA VAL A 136 1.60 6.14 11.54
C VAL A 136 1.83 6.56 12.98
N LEU A 137 3.00 7.16 13.30
CA LEU A 137 3.31 7.62 14.67
C LEU A 137 2.56 8.90 15.08
N SER A 138 2.10 9.70 14.11
CA SER A 138 1.35 10.95 14.35
C SER A 138 -0.14 10.84 14.06
N GLU A 139 -0.57 9.75 13.44
CA GLU A 139 -1.98 9.52 13.08
C GLU A 139 -2.84 9.32 14.34
N ARG A 140 -4.12 9.67 14.21
CA ARG A 140 -5.10 9.44 15.28
C ARG A 140 -6.19 8.50 14.77
N VAL A 141 -6.45 7.47 15.54
CA VAL A 141 -7.44 6.44 15.21
C VAL A 141 -8.41 6.27 16.37
N ASN A 142 -9.68 6.08 16.05
CA ASN A 142 -10.67 5.72 17.06
C ASN A 142 -10.61 4.21 17.32
N VAL A 143 -10.07 3.84 18.49
CA VAL A 143 -9.95 2.43 18.92
C VAL A 143 -11.05 2.12 19.95
N PRO A 144 -11.83 1.04 19.77
CA PRO A 144 -12.90 0.67 20.68
C PRO A 144 -12.42 0.57 22.14
N GLY A 145 -13.15 1.23 23.04
CA GLY A 145 -12.83 1.25 24.48
C GLY A 145 -11.63 2.15 24.87
N VAL A 146 -10.98 2.82 23.91
CA VAL A 146 -9.91 3.81 24.16
C VAL A 146 -10.34 5.19 23.62
N GLY A 147 -11.06 5.23 22.51
CA GLY A 147 -11.46 6.47 21.84
C GLY A 147 -10.42 6.94 20.81
N ASN A 148 -10.45 8.23 20.46
CA ASN A 148 -9.57 8.82 19.45
C ASN A 148 -8.16 9.05 20.02
N THR A 149 -7.21 8.20 19.66
CA THR A 149 -5.87 8.14 20.25
C THR A 149 -4.78 8.12 19.16
N THR A 150 -3.54 8.47 19.55
CA THR A 150 -2.32 8.17 18.77
C THR A 150 -1.86 6.75 19.06
N LEU A 151 -0.90 6.23 18.26
CA LEU A 151 -0.29 4.93 18.52
C LEU A 151 0.34 4.89 19.92
N ASP A 152 1.10 5.91 20.29
CA ASP A 152 1.72 6.00 21.63
C ASP A 152 0.67 6.05 22.75
N GLY A 153 -0.41 6.77 22.55
CA GLY A 153 -1.53 6.81 23.51
C GLY A 153 -2.16 5.42 23.70
N LEU A 154 -2.33 4.67 22.62
CA LEU A 154 -2.82 3.29 22.70
C LEU A 154 -1.83 2.37 23.42
N LEU A 155 -0.55 2.39 23.02
CA LEU A 155 0.51 1.56 23.62
C LEU A 155 0.77 1.88 25.09
N SER A 156 0.50 3.11 25.52
CA SER A 156 0.56 3.51 26.93
C SER A 156 -0.62 2.98 27.75
N SER A 157 -1.79 2.81 27.10
CA SER A 157 -3.03 2.38 27.76
C SER A 157 -3.22 0.87 27.80
N ARG A 158 -2.61 0.13 26.89
CA ARG A 158 -2.75 -1.33 26.71
C ARG A 158 -1.42 -2.00 26.43
N LYS A 159 -1.29 -3.28 26.84
CA LYS A 159 -0.13 -4.13 26.54
C LYS A 159 -0.55 -5.19 25.53
N TYR A 160 0.37 -5.52 24.61
CA TYR A 160 0.13 -6.49 23.55
C TYR A 160 1.21 -7.57 23.57
N ALA A 161 0.81 -8.82 23.39
CA ALA A 161 1.75 -9.92 23.22
C ALA A 161 2.34 -9.93 21.80
N LYS A 162 1.50 -9.57 20.81
CA LYS A 162 1.92 -9.48 19.39
C LYS A 162 1.43 -8.17 18.77
N ILE A 163 2.26 -7.60 17.91
CA ILE A 163 1.95 -6.42 17.12
C ILE A 163 2.15 -6.78 15.65
N TYR A 164 1.06 -6.88 14.89
CA TYR A 164 1.09 -7.07 13.44
C TYR A 164 1.21 -5.71 12.76
N PHE A 165 2.16 -5.58 11.85
CA PHE A 165 2.46 -4.31 11.19
C PHE A 165 2.49 -4.49 9.68
N MET A 166 1.58 -3.81 8.96
CA MET A 166 1.43 -3.89 7.51
C MET A 166 1.08 -2.52 6.92
N LEU A 167 2.06 -1.89 6.29
CA LEU A 167 1.93 -0.66 5.50
C LEU A 167 2.77 -0.82 4.23
N GLY A 168 2.72 0.13 3.31
CA GLY A 168 3.62 0.16 2.16
C GLY A 168 2.93 0.33 0.81
N LEU A 169 1.69 -0.14 0.65
CA LEU A 169 0.97 0.05 -0.61
C LEU A 169 0.73 1.54 -0.92
N ASN A 170 0.45 2.34 0.10
CA ASN A 170 0.22 3.79 -0.05
C ASN A 170 1.51 4.59 -0.26
N GLU A 171 2.67 3.97 -0.09
CA GLU A 171 4.00 4.55 -0.30
C GLU A 171 4.68 4.06 -1.58
N ILE A 172 4.04 3.24 -2.39
CA ILE A 172 4.68 2.56 -3.53
C ILE A 172 5.26 3.53 -4.57
N GLY A 173 4.77 4.76 -4.63
CA GLY A 173 5.30 5.83 -5.48
C GLY A 173 6.49 6.60 -4.89
N TYR A 174 6.89 6.30 -3.66
CA TYR A 174 8.04 6.94 -3.00
C TYR A 174 9.33 6.13 -3.26
N ASP A 175 10.47 6.73 -2.94
CA ASP A 175 11.72 5.98 -2.95
C ASP A 175 11.67 4.80 -1.97
N THR A 176 11.80 3.60 -2.48
CA THR A 176 11.65 2.35 -1.72
C THR A 176 12.61 2.27 -0.53
N ASN A 177 13.85 2.75 -0.69
CA ASN A 177 14.82 2.73 0.41
C ASN A 177 14.42 3.69 1.54
N SER A 178 13.85 4.84 1.20
CA SER A 178 13.29 5.78 2.18
C SER A 178 12.11 5.19 2.95
N VAL A 179 11.24 4.43 2.27
CA VAL A 179 10.13 3.72 2.91
C VAL A 179 10.66 2.65 3.86
N ILE A 180 11.60 1.81 3.43
CA ILE A 180 12.23 0.76 4.26
C ILE A 180 12.91 1.37 5.49
N LYS A 181 13.66 2.46 5.31
CA LYS A 181 14.29 3.19 6.42
C LYS A 181 13.25 3.69 7.42
N LYS A 182 12.13 4.25 6.93
CA LYS A 182 11.05 4.73 7.79
C LYS A 182 10.38 3.59 8.56
N TYR A 183 10.18 2.44 7.91
CA TYR A 183 9.74 1.21 8.57
C TYR A 183 10.67 0.82 9.72
N GLY A 184 11.99 0.80 9.48
CA GLY A 184 12.99 0.54 10.52
C GLY A 184 12.84 1.47 11.72
N THR A 185 12.63 2.78 11.49
CA THR A 185 12.37 3.74 12.57
C THR A 185 11.10 3.41 13.37
N VAL A 186 10.01 2.99 12.70
CA VAL A 186 8.77 2.62 13.41
C VAL A 186 8.97 1.33 14.22
N ILE A 187 9.66 0.34 13.66
CA ILE A 187 9.97 -0.93 14.34
C ILE A 187 10.84 -0.69 15.58
N GLU A 188 11.86 0.16 15.47
CA GLU A 188 12.72 0.56 16.60
C GLU A 188 11.89 1.23 17.70
N HIS A 189 11.00 2.14 17.32
CA HIS A 189 10.07 2.79 18.26
C HIS A 189 9.17 1.75 18.96
N LEU A 190 8.52 0.85 18.21
CA LEU A 190 7.68 -0.21 18.76
C LEU A 190 8.47 -1.13 19.70
N SER A 191 9.69 -1.51 19.33
CA SER A 191 10.55 -2.35 20.16
C SER A 191 10.98 -1.67 21.47
N THR A 192 11.11 -0.34 21.44
CA THR A 192 11.47 0.46 22.63
C THR A 192 10.27 0.61 23.57
N VAL A 193 9.08 0.90 23.02
CA VAL A 193 7.86 1.14 23.84
C VAL A 193 7.23 -0.17 24.31
N CYS A 194 7.39 -1.25 23.53
CA CYS A 194 6.81 -2.56 23.76
C CYS A 194 7.89 -3.66 23.73
N PRO A 195 8.87 -3.66 24.66
CA PRO A 195 10.02 -4.57 24.59
C PRO A 195 9.65 -6.05 24.73
N ASP A 196 8.52 -6.36 25.34
CA ASP A 196 8.03 -7.73 25.55
C ASP A 196 7.14 -8.23 24.41
N SER A 197 6.82 -7.37 23.43
CA SER A 197 5.95 -7.73 22.31
C SER A 197 6.72 -8.39 21.18
N LYS A 198 6.13 -9.43 20.57
CA LYS A 198 6.57 -9.94 19.27
C LYS A 198 6.02 -9.03 18.18
N ILE A 199 6.88 -8.49 17.32
CA ILE A 199 6.51 -7.69 16.16
C ILE A 199 6.45 -8.61 14.93
N VAL A 200 5.32 -8.63 14.27
CA VAL A 200 5.05 -9.45 13.08
C VAL A 200 4.93 -8.51 11.89
N LEU A 201 5.96 -8.45 11.07
CA LEU A 201 5.96 -7.69 9.83
C LEU A 201 5.23 -8.51 8.76
N CYS A 202 4.12 -7.98 8.27
CA CYS A 202 3.33 -8.64 7.24
C CYS A 202 3.74 -8.11 5.85
N ALA A 203 3.95 -9.02 4.90
CA ALA A 203 4.12 -8.67 3.49
C ALA A 203 2.93 -7.85 2.99
N ASN A 204 3.19 -6.91 2.11
CA ASN A 204 2.14 -6.29 1.33
C ASN A 204 1.60 -7.31 0.31
N LEU A 205 0.29 -7.41 0.18
CA LEU A 205 -0.34 -8.25 -0.85
C LEU A 205 0.10 -7.80 -2.24
N HIS A 206 0.33 -8.77 -3.12
CA HIS A 206 0.60 -8.50 -4.52
C HIS A 206 -0.59 -7.81 -5.20
N ILE A 207 -0.29 -7.11 -6.27
CA ILE A 207 -1.23 -6.41 -7.14
C ILE A 207 -1.64 -7.39 -8.24
N LYS A 208 -2.90 -7.35 -8.66
CA LYS A 208 -3.39 -8.14 -9.79
C LYS A 208 -2.56 -7.91 -11.05
N ASN A 209 -2.29 -8.97 -11.82
CA ASN A 209 -1.37 -8.94 -12.95
C ASN A 209 -1.72 -7.89 -14.00
N SER A 210 -3.00 -7.72 -14.36
CA SER A 210 -3.41 -6.71 -15.35
C SER A 210 -3.07 -5.28 -14.94
N ARG A 211 -3.13 -4.97 -13.65
CA ARG A 211 -2.72 -3.67 -13.11
C ARG A 211 -1.20 -3.58 -13.05
N SER A 212 -0.57 -4.57 -12.46
CA SER A 212 0.88 -4.62 -12.27
C SER A 212 1.67 -4.50 -13.57
N SER A 213 1.20 -5.14 -14.66
CA SER A 213 1.89 -5.11 -15.95
C SER A 213 1.71 -3.79 -16.73
N SER A 214 0.69 -2.99 -16.40
CA SER A 214 0.36 -1.75 -17.11
C SER A 214 0.73 -0.47 -16.37
N ASP A 215 1.00 -0.54 -15.06
CA ASP A 215 1.25 0.64 -14.23
C ASP A 215 2.75 0.74 -13.88
N PRO A 216 3.42 1.85 -14.26
CA PRO A 216 4.85 2.03 -13.97
C PRO A 216 5.15 2.23 -12.48
N VAL A 217 4.16 2.58 -11.67
CA VAL A 217 4.29 2.84 -10.24
C VAL A 217 3.74 1.67 -9.43
N TYR A 218 2.46 1.35 -9.63
CA TYR A 218 1.76 0.30 -8.90
C TYR A 218 1.96 -1.07 -9.56
N ASN A 219 3.12 -1.68 -9.32
CA ASN A 219 3.48 -2.98 -9.91
C ASN A 219 4.20 -3.88 -8.90
N ASN A 220 4.15 -5.19 -9.17
CA ASN A 220 4.71 -6.19 -8.28
C ASN A 220 6.25 -6.16 -8.23
N THR A 221 6.93 -5.63 -9.24
CA THR A 221 8.40 -5.47 -9.19
C THR A 221 8.80 -4.50 -8.07
N VAL A 222 8.13 -3.34 -7.99
CA VAL A 222 8.37 -2.36 -6.93
C VAL A 222 7.91 -2.91 -5.58
N LEU A 223 6.76 -3.58 -5.54
CA LEU A 223 6.20 -4.13 -4.32
C LEU A 223 7.07 -5.25 -3.74
N ASN A 224 7.60 -6.14 -4.59
CA ASN A 224 8.52 -7.20 -4.17
C ASN A 224 9.81 -6.62 -3.59
N LYS A 225 10.39 -5.59 -4.24
CA LYS A 225 11.55 -4.90 -3.68
C LYS A 225 11.27 -4.31 -2.29
N LEU A 226 10.07 -3.77 -2.07
CA LEU A 226 9.65 -3.30 -0.75
C LEU A 226 9.50 -4.46 0.23
N ASN A 227 8.78 -5.52 -0.13
CA ASN A 227 8.58 -6.71 0.70
C ASN A 227 9.91 -7.37 1.10
N ASP A 228 10.86 -7.47 0.18
CA ASP A 228 12.23 -7.97 0.46
C ASP A 228 12.96 -7.07 1.46
N GLY A 229 12.83 -5.75 1.31
CA GLY A 229 13.38 -4.81 2.27
C GLY A 229 12.76 -4.92 3.67
N LEU A 230 11.44 -5.12 3.75
CA LEU A 230 10.76 -5.36 5.03
C LEU A 230 11.18 -6.69 5.66
N LYS A 231 11.33 -7.74 4.85
CA LYS A 231 11.84 -9.03 5.30
C LYS A 231 13.24 -8.92 5.90
N ALA A 232 14.10 -8.08 5.32
CA ALA A 232 15.45 -7.84 5.84
C ALA A 232 15.49 -7.11 7.19
N LEU A 233 14.39 -6.46 7.62
CA LEU A 233 14.27 -5.85 8.95
C LEU A 233 13.94 -6.87 10.06
N ALA A 234 13.53 -8.07 9.70
CA ALA A 234 13.27 -9.12 10.67
C ALA A 234 14.58 -9.66 11.26
N ASN A 235 14.57 -9.99 12.55
CA ASN A 235 15.73 -10.54 13.25
C ASN A 235 15.57 -12.05 13.61
N GLY A 236 14.44 -12.65 13.24
CA GLY A 236 14.12 -14.05 13.51
C GLY A 236 13.88 -14.39 14.99
N LYS A 237 13.80 -13.39 15.87
CA LYS A 237 13.56 -13.54 17.31
C LYS A 237 12.22 -12.90 17.69
N ASN A 238 12.25 -11.65 18.11
CA ASN A 238 11.07 -10.87 18.46
C ASN A 238 10.53 -10.02 17.30
N ILE A 239 11.25 -9.92 16.19
CA ILE A 239 10.78 -9.30 14.95
C ILE A 239 10.81 -10.38 13.87
N VAL A 240 9.65 -10.82 13.43
CA VAL A 240 9.48 -11.86 12.40
C VAL A 240 8.78 -11.29 11.17
N TYR A 241 8.96 -11.94 10.03
CA TYR A 241 8.31 -11.57 8.78
C TYR A 241 7.38 -12.70 8.33
N LEU A 242 6.17 -12.37 7.94
CA LEU A 242 5.19 -13.30 7.38
C LEU A 242 4.76 -12.83 5.99
N ASP A 243 4.78 -13.77 5.05
CA ASP A 243 4.35 -13.55 3.68
C ASP A 243 3.13 -14.41 3.36
N VAL A 244 1.98 -13.76 3.27
CA VAL A 244 0.69 -14.39 2.95
C VAL A 244 0.45 -14.51 1.45
N ASN A 245 1.27 -13.88 0.61
CA ASN A 245 1.05 -13.83 -0.84
C ASN A 245 0.84 -15.21 -1.48
N PRO A 246 1.60 -16.27 -1.12
CA PRO A 246 1.38 -17.60 -1.68
C PRO A 246 -0.06 -18.13 -1.52
N LEU A 247 -0.80 -17.66 -0.52
CA LEU A 247 -2.22 -18.05 -0.32
C LEU A 247 -3.15 -17.42 -1.34
N PHE A 248 -2.81 -16.24 -1.85
CA PHE A 248 -3.69 -15.39 -2.67
C PHE A 248 -3.19 -15.16 -4.10
N ASP A 249 -1.97 -15.56 -4.39
CA ASP A 249 -1.36 -15.41 -5.70
C ASP A 249 -1.84 -16.47 -6.70
N ASP A 250 -1.82 -16.09 -7.96
CA ASP A 250 -1.88 -17.00 -9.09
C ASP A 250 -0.51 -17.65 -9.37
N ALA A 251 -0.45 -18.49 -10.39
CA ALA A 251 0.76 -19.17 -10.81
C ALA A 251 1.89 -18.22 -11.29
N ASN A 252 1.56 -16.94 -11.56
CA ASN A 252 2.52 -15.91 -12.00
C ASN A 252 3.03 -15.06 -10.83
N GLY A 253 2.61 -15.33 -9.60
CA GLY A 253 2.99 -14.54 -8.42
C GLY A 253 2.32 -13.17 -8.37
N ALA A 254 1.08 -13.08 -8.79
CA ALA A 254 0.24 -11.89 -8.72
C ALA A 254 -1.07 -12.22 -8.03
N LEU A 255 -1.70 -11.22 -7.40
CA LEU A 255 -3.00 -11.40 -6.77
C LEU A 255 -4.02 -11.96 -7.78
N ARG A 256 -4.65 -13.06 -7.43
CA ARG A 256 -5.67 -13.73 -8.26
C ARG A 256 -6.77 -12.77 -8.67
N ALA A 257 -7.10 -12.78 -9.96
CA ALA A 257 -8.09 -11.87 -10.54
C ALA A 257 -9.50 -12.04 -9.97
N ASP A 258 -9.87 -13.25 -9.55
CA ASP A 258 -11.16 -13.57 -8.92
C ASP A 258 -11.22 -13.27 -7.42
N TYR A 259 -10.10 -12.86 -6.81
CA TYR A 259 -10.00 -12.52 -5.38
C TYR A 259 -10.09 -11.02 -5.10
N THR A 260 -10.07 -10.18 -6.12
CA THR A 260 -10.12 -8.73 -6.02
C THR A 260 -11.11 -8.11 -7.02
N VAL A 261 -11.61 -6.91 -6.72
CA VAL A 261 -12.45 -6.12 -7.63
C VAL A 261 -11.82 -4.78 -7.99
N ASP A 262 -10.77 -4.38 -7.29
CA ASP A 262 -10.09 -3.08 -7.44
C ASP A 262 -8.58 -3.22 -7.64
N ASP A 263 -8.09 -4.44 -7.89
CA ASP A 263 -6.71 -4.82 -8.16
C ASP A 263 -5.78 -4.86 -6.92
N PHE A 264 -6.23 -4.41 -5.72
CA PHE A 264 -5.40 -4.21 -4.53
C PHE A 264 -5.95 -4.84 -3.26
N HIS A 265 -7.29 -4.92 -3.12
CA HIS A 265 -7.95 -5.42 -1.92
C HIS A 265 -8.62 -6.76 -2.20
N LEU A 266 -8.59 -7.63 -1.22
CA LEU A 266 -9.35 -8.87 -1.28
C LEU A 266 -10.86 -8.61 -1.21
N ILE A 267 -11.65 -9.45 -1.88
CA ILE A 267 -13.08 -9.54 -1.63
C ILE A 267 -13.30 -10.07 -0.21
N GLY A 268 -14.28 -9.50 0.50
CA GLY A 268 -14.50 -9.71 1.94
C GLY A 268 -14.43 -11.18 2.42
N LYS A 269 -14.93 -12.13 1.62
CA LYS A 269 -14.92 -13.57 1.99
C LYS A 269 -13.52 -14.19 2.15
N TYR A 270 -12.46 -13.57 1.61
CA TYR A 270 -11.10 -14.07 1.70
C TYR A 270 -10.32 -13.57 2.92
N TYR A 271 -10.84 -12.55 3.60
CA TYR A 271 -10.20 -12.05 4.83
C TYR A 271 -10.26 -13.06 5.98
N ASP A 272 -11.29 -13.90 6.02
CA ASP A 272 -11.38 -14.97 7.01
C ASP A 272 -10.30 -16.05 6.78
N GLN A 273 -9.98 -16.37 5.52
CA GLN A 273 -8.85 -17.23 5.16
C GLN A 273 -7.50 -16.59 5.58
N TRP A 274 -7.37 -15.28 5.41
CA TRP A 274 -6.17 -14.56 5.85
C TRP A 274 -6.01 -14.63 7.37
N CYS A 275 -7.09 -14.40 8.13
CA CYS A 275 -7.06 -14.54 9.59
C CYS A 275 -6.68 -15.95 10.02
N ALA A 276 -7.28 -17.00 9.40
CA ALA A 276 -6.93 -18.38 9.70
C ALA A 276 -5.44 -18.67 9.45
N TRP A 277 -4.92 -18.22 8.31
CA TRP A 277 -3.51 -18.36 7.99
C TRP A 277 -2.59 -17.63 8.99
N LEU A 278 -2.93 -16.39 9.38
CA LEU A 278 -2.18 -15.65 10.40
C LEU A 278 -2.19 -16.37 11.75
N ALA A 279 -3.33 -16.92 12.16
CA ALA A 279 -3.44 -17.67 13.42
C ALA A 279 -2.55 -18.92 13.45
N GLU A 280 -2.37 -19.58 12.30
CA GLU A 280 -1.57 -20.79 12.17
C GLU A 280 -0.07 -20.52 12.03
N ASN A 281 0.34 -19.33 11.57
CA ASN A 281 1.73 -19.05 11.17
C ASN A 281 2.43 -17.95 12.00
N SER A 282 1.79 -17.34 13.01
CA SER A 282 2.35 -16.21 13.77
C SER A 282 2.73 -16.43 15.23
#